data_c8f50dfd5a199b178bf02ba4ad0048ae
#
_entry.id   c8f50dfd5a199b178bf02ba4ad0048ae
#
_cell.length_a   1.000
_cell.length_b   1.000
_cell.length_c   1.000
_cell.angle_alpha   90.00
_cell.angle_beta   90.00
_cell.angle_gamma   90.00
#
_symmetry.space_group_name_H-M   'P 1'
#
loop_
_entity.id
_entity.type
_entity.pdbx_description
1 polymer ?
#
loop_
_entity_poly.entity_id
_entity_poly.type
_entity_poly.pdbx_seq_one_letter_code
_entity_poly.pdbx_strand_id
1 'polypeptide(L)'
;MKRLIVILSGLFFLVSCSDFKQKEQLKAVEQLKSETTTLSKDFQSSFPDTLSSMRQNMFQLQLFLQQHVVLDSVDRTYAKDMDTYKLARKKIGPINKQYVAIKEAINAESTRLDQLHSDISNGYGKRDRYDAYIATEKKNLTLLESRLNELKKELNALMDTYRLLHPKLNSLAGKFK
;
A
#
# COMPACT_ATOMS: atom_id res chain seq x y z
N MET A 1 -37.24 -36.64 -38.83
CA MET A 1 -37.50 -35.30 -38.31
C MET A 1 -37.45 -35.22 -36.78
N LYS A 2 -38.07 -36.08 -35.97
CA LYS A 2 -38.04 -36.02 -34.50
C LYS A 2 -36.64 -36.10 -33.85
N ARG A 3 -35.70 -36.90 -34.44
CA ARG A 3 -34.33 -37.03 -33.92
C ARG A 3 -33.43 -35.79 -34.17
N LEU A 4 -33.73 -35.03 -35.23
CA LEU A 4 -32.97 -33.78 -35.55
C LEU A 4 -33.33 -32.64 -34.60
N ILE A 5 -34.59 -32.59 -34.15
CA ILE A 5 -35.08 -31.55 -33.20
C ILE A 5 -34.46 -31.74 -31.82
N VAL A 6 -34.23 -32.98 -31.36
CA VAL A 6 -33.63 -33.29 -30.06
C VAL A 6 -32.13 -32.86 -30.02
N ILE A 7 -31.41 -33.04 -31.12
CA ILE A 7 -29.98 -32.62 -31.23
C ILE A 7 -29.86 -31.11 -31.23
N LEU A 8 -30.78 -30.39 -31.89
CA LEU A 8 -30.76 -28.91 -31.93
C LEU A 8 -31.09 -28.29 -30.54
N SER A 9 -32.00 -28.94 -29.77
CA SER A 9 -32.36 -28.51 -28.41
C SER A 9 -31.20 -28.69 -27.41
N GLY A 10 -30.37 -29.72 -27.56
CA GLY A 10 -29.24 -29.98 -26.71
C GLY A 10 -28.08 -28.97 -26.88
N LEU A 11 -27.91 -28.35 -28.08
CA LEU A 11 -26.87 -27.34 -28.31
C LEU A 11 -27.18 -25.99 -27.64
N PHE A 12 -28.45 -25.65 -27.45
CA PHE A 12 -28.85 -24.38 -26.82
C PHE A 12 -28.55 -24.31 -25.33
N PHE A 13 -28.49 -25.44 -24.61
CA PHE A 13 -28.18 -25.46 -23.18
C PHE A 13 -26.69 -25.22 -22.87
N LEU A 14 -25.80 -25.55 -23.79
CA LEU A 14 -24.36 -25.38 -23.58
C LEU A 14 -23.90 -23.90 -23.71
N VAL A 15 -24.55 -23.11 -24.54
CA VAL A 15 -24.24 -21.69 -24.74
C VAL A 15 -24.70 -20.86 -23.55
N SER A 16 -25.87 -21.18 -22.95
CA SER A 16 -26.40 -20.44 -21.80
C SER A 16 -25.53 -20.56 -20.53
N CYS A 17 -24.86 -21.71 -20.35
CA CYS A 17 -24.03 -21.95 -19.17
C CYS A 17 -22.68 -21.19 -19.23
N SER A 18 -22.11 -20.96 -20.43
CA SER A 18 -20.86 -20.24 -20.64
C SER A 18 -21.04 -18.75 -20.40
N ASP A 19 -22.15 -18.16 -20.85
CA ASP A 19 -22.45 -16.74 -20.68
C ASP A 19 -22.71 -16.37 -19.23
N PHE A 20 -23.35 -17.25 -18.45
CA PHE A 20 -23.59 -17.03 -17.04
C PHE A 20 -22.28 -17.01 -16.26
N LYS A 21 -21.40 -17.98 -16.49
CA LYS A 21 -20.10 -18.07 -15.83
C LYS A 21 -19.21 -16.86 -16.17
N GLN A 22 -19.20 -16.41 -17.42
CA GLN A 22 -18.47 -15.24 -17.85
C GLN A 22 -18.95 -13.97 -17.10
N LYS A 23 -20.26 -13.80 -16.95
CA LYS A 23 -20.84 -12.67 -16.20
C LYS A 23 -20.43 -12.67 -14.72
N GLU A 24 -20.39 -13.84 -14.08
CA GLU A 24 -19.92 -13.97 -12.70
C GLU A 24 -18.44 -13.61 -12.57
N GLN A 25 -17.61 -14.08 -13.50
CA GLN A 25 -16.18 -13.77 -13.55
C GLN A 25 -15.93 -12.28 -13.76
N LEU A 26 -16.64 -11.65 -14.70
CA LEU A 26 -16.56 -10.20 -14.92
C LEU A 26 -16.95 -9.41 -13.66
N LYS A 27 -18.06 -9.80 -13.01
CA LYS A 27 -18.48 -9.16 -11.76
C LYS A 27 -17.41 -9.29 -10.66
N ALA A 28 -16.77 -10.46 -10.55
CA ALA A 28 -15.71 -10.67 -9.57
C ALA A 28 -14.49 -9.77 -9.85
N VAL A 29 -14.09 -9.63 -11.12
CA VAL A 29 -12.99 -8.73 -11.50
C VAL A 29 -13.35 -7.27 -11.29
N GLU A 30 -14.58 -6.84 -11.60
CA GLU A 30 -15.05 -5.47 -11.33
C GLU A 30 -15.02 -5.15 -9.84
N GLN A 31 -15.38 -6.12 -8.98
CA GLN A 31 -15.25 -5.96 -7.55
C GLN A 31 -13.80 -5.74 -7.13
N LEU A 32 -12.84 -6.57 -7.61
CA LEU A 32 -11.42 -6.40 -7.33
C LEU A 32 -10.88 -5.05 -7.83
N LYS A 33 -11.33 -4.56 -8.99
CA LYS A 33 -10.99 -3.22 -9.50
C LYS A 33 -11.49 -2.11 -8.57
N SER A 34 -12.71 -2.25 -8.06
CA SER A 34 -13.28 -1.31 -7.09
C SER A 34 -12.51 -1.31 -5.77
N GLU A 35 -12.15 -2.47 -5.26
CA GLU A 35 -11.32 -2.65 -4.05
C GLU A 35 -9.93 -2.05 -4.26
N THR A 36 -9.28 -2.29 -5.41
CA THR A 36 -7.98 -1.69 -5.77
C THR A 36 -8.04 -0.17 -5.85
N THR A 37 -9.13 0.37 -6.41
CA THR A 37 -9.35 1.83 -6.46
C THR A 37 -9.50 2.41 -5.06
N THR A 38 -10.22 1.74 -4.18
CA THR A 38 -10.38 2.14 -2.78
C THR A 38 -9.05 2.11 -2.04
N LEU A 39 -8.27 1.04 -2.23
CA LEU A 39 -6.92 0.90 -1.67
C LEU A 39 -5.98 2.02 -2.16
N SER A 40 -6.06 2.38 -3.45
CA SER A 40 -5.27 3.49 -4.03
C SER A 40 -5.61 4.83 -3.39
N LYS A 41 -6.90 5.13 -3.18
CA LYS A 41 -7.35 6.36 -2.51
C LYS A 41 -6.88 6.40 -1.05
N ASP A 42 -7.03 5.30 -0.34
CA ASP A 42 -6.59 5.16 1.04
C ASP A 42 -5.07 5.31 1.17
N PHE A 43 -4.31 4.74 0.25
CA PHE A 43 -2.86 4.93 0.14
C PHE A 43 -2.49 6.40 -0.05
N GLN A 44 -3.12 7.10 -1.00
CA GLN A 44 -2.83 8.52 -1.28
C GLN A 44 -3.14 9.44 -0.10
N SER A 45 -4.24 9.19 0.61
CA SER A 45 -4.65 9.99 1.76
C SER A 45 -3.81 9.76 3.02
N SER A 46 -3.09 8.64 3.08
CA SER A 46 -2.36 8.22 4.29
C SER A 46 -0.94 8.76 4.38
N PHE A 47 -0.39 9.31 3.29
CA PHE A 47 1.03 9.70 3.24
C PHE A 47 1.20 11.21 3.19
N PRO A 48 1.90 11.82 4.17
CA PRO A 48 2.20 13.24 4.16
C PRO A 48 3.33 13.56 3.17
N ASP A 49 3.15 14.59 2.35
CA ASP A 49 4.18 15.12 1.43
C ASP A 49 5.41 15.68 2.17
N THR A 50 5.31 15.77 3.50
CA THR A 50 6.29 16.44 4.37
C THR A 50 7.38 15.51 4.91
N LEU A 51 7.41 14.21 4.59
CA LEU A 51 8.39 13.26 5.12
C LEU A 51 9.84 13.65 4.80
N SER A 52 10.07 14.18 3.61
CA SER A 52 11.40 14.62 3.18
C SER A 52 11.90 15.83 4.01
N SER A 53 11.06 16.85 4.15
CA SER A 53 11.37 18.04 4.95
C SER A 53 11.48 17.69 6.44
N MET A 54 10.65 16.81 6.95
CA MET A 54 10.74 16.29 8.31
C MET A 54 12.09 15.61 8.57
N ARG A 55 12.55 14.76 7.64
CA ARG A 55 13.87 14.11 7.74
C ARG A 55 15.01 15.14 7.82
N GLN A 56 14.93 16.17 6.99
CA GLN A 56 15.93 17.24 6.96
C GLN A 56 15.91 18.06 8.26
N ASN A 57 14.74 18.46 8.73
CA ASN A 57 14.59 19.19 9.99
C ASN A 57 15.10 18.38 11.19
N MET A 58 14.79 17.10 11.23
CA MET A 58 15.32 16.20 12.26
C MET A 58 16.84 16.11 12.22
N PHE A 59 17.42 16.06 11.02
CA PHE A 59 18.87 16.00 10.86
C PHE A 59 19.55 17.28 11.34
N GLN A 60 19.05 18.44 10.91
CA GLN A 60 19.62 19.74 11.29
C GLN A 60 19.55 19.97 12.82
N LEU A 61 18.40 19.65 13.42
CA LEU A 61 18.24 19.76 14.87
C LEU A 61 19.19 18.83 15.62
N GLN A 62 19.31 17.56 15.17
CA GLN A 62 20.26 16.61 15.76
C GLN A 62 21.69 17.10 15.67
N LEU A 63 22.11 17.60 14.50
CA LEU A 63 23.46 18.11 14.29
C LEU A 63 23.76 19.32 15.20
N PHE A 64 22.82 20.25 15.27
CA PHE A 64 22.95 21.43 16.14
C PHE A 64 23.12 21.01 17.61
N LEU A 65 22.27 20.13 18.12
CA LEU A 65 22.35 19.67 19.51
C LEU A 65 23.66 18.92 19.82
N GLN A 66 24.15 18.11 18.87
CA GLN A 66 25.44 17.42 19.05
C GLN A 66 26.64 18.38 19.11
N GLN A 67 26.56 19.52 18.43
CA GLN A 67 27.65 20.49 18.36
C GLN A 67 27.65 21.48 19.53
N HIS A 68 26.47 21.81 20.09
CA HIS A 68 26.34 22.93 21.02
C HIS A 68 25.97 22.52 22.45
N VAL A 69 25.37 21.31 22.61
CA VAL A 69 24.97 20.85 23.95
C VAL A 69 26.16 20.17 24.63
N VAL A 70 26.76 20.87 25.57
CA VAL A 70 27.75 20.34 26.52
C VAL A 70 27.00 20.10 27.84
N LEU A 71 26.99 18.86 28.31
CA LEU A 71 26.35 18.49 29.56
C LEU A 71 27.42 18.34 30.65
N ASP A 72 27.26 19.01 31.77
CA ASP A 72 28.15 18.90 32.93
C ASP A 72 28.03 17.52 33.62
N SER A 73 26.95 16.82 33.36
CA SER A 73 26.67 15.47 33.81
C SER A 73 25.89 14.69 32.74
N VAL A 74 25.92 13.35 32.82
CA VAL A 74 25.17 12.49 31.89
C VAL A 74 23.69 12.61 32.19
N ASP A 75 22.95 13.43 31.42
CA ASP A 75 21.50 13.43 31.40
C ASP A 75 20.99 12.21 30.62
N ARG A 76 20.62 11.16 31.37
CA ARG A 76 20.10 9.91 30.79
C ARG A 76 18.82 10.11 29.99
N THR A 77 17.99 11.07 30.37
CA THR A 77 16.72 11.38 29.67
C THR A 77 17.03 11.98 28.30
N TYR A 78 17.92 12.96 28.27
CA TYR A 78 18.38 13.57 27.01
C TYR A 78 19.03 12.55 26.07
N ALA A 79 19.93 11.73 26.60
CA ALA A 79 20.60 10.69 25.81
C ALA A 79 19.58 9.72 25.18
N LYS A 80 18.59 9.26 25.97
CA LYS A 80 17.52 8.38 25.49
C LYS A 80 16.66 9.07 24.42
N ASP A 81 16.27 10.33 24.64
CA ASP A 81 15.48 11.10 23.67
C ASP A 81 16.22 11.30 22.36
N MET A 82 17.51 11.64 22.41
CA MET A 82 18.36 11.78 21.23
C MET A 82 18.53 10.48 20.46
N ASP A 83 18.73 9.35 21.14
CA ASP A 83 18.82 8.04 20.49
C ASP A 83 17.49 7.66 19.83
N THR A 84 16.37 7.83 20.54
CA THR A 84 15.03 7.57 19.99
C THR A 84 14.75 8.45 18.77
N TYR A 85 15.08 9.73 18.84
CA TYR A 85 14.91 10.67 17.73
C TYR A 85 15.77 10.33 16.53
N LYS A 86 17.03 9.93 16.73
CA LYS A 86 17.94 9.46 15.69
C LYS A 86 17.43 8.18 15.01
N LEU A 87 16.91 7.23 15.79
CA LEU A 87 16.32 6.00 15.26
C LEU A 87 15.06 6.30 14.43
N ALA A 88 14.20 7.20 14.91
CA ALA A 88 13.02 7.64 14.17
C ALA A 88 13.42 8.26 12.82
N ARG A 89 14.40 9.17 12.80
CA ARG A 89 14.91 9.76 11.56
C ARG A 89 15.45 8.72 10.56
N LYS A 90 16.15 7.69 11.06
CA LYS A 90 16.66 6.61 10.21
C LYS A 90 15.54 5.77 9.57
N LYS A 91 14.38 5.64 10.21
CA LYS A 91 13.22 4.91 9.68
C LYS A 91 12.56 5.59 8.48
N ILE A 92 12.73 6.90 8.29
CA ILE A 92 12.11 7.64 7.17
C ILE A 92 12.54 7.08 5.81
N GLY A 93 13.80 6.71 5.63
CA GLY A 93 14.30 6.14 4.38
C GLY A 93 13.62 4.81 4.01
N PRO A 94 13.63 3.80 4.88
CA PRO A 94 12.88 2.57 4.69
C PRO A 94 11.39 2.76 4.43
N ILE A 95 10.71 3.62 5.20
CA ILE A 95 9.29 3.97 5.02
C ILE A 95 9.04 4.53 3.61
N ASN A 96 9.90 5.44 3.13
CA ASN A 96 9.77 5.99 1.79
C ASN A 96 9.99 4.93 0.69
N LYS A 97 10.90 3.99 0.88
CA LYS A 97 11.11 2.86 -0.05
C LYS A 97 9.87 1.96 -0.10
N GLN A 98 9.28 1.64 1.05
CA GLN A 98 8.05 0.84 1.10
C GLN A 98 6.89 1.57 0.42
N TYR A 99 6.77 2.89 0.64
CA TYR A 99 5.77 3.72 -0.03
C TYR A 99 5.86 3.61 -1.56
N VAL A 100 7.06 3.80 -2.13
CA VAL A 100 7.26 3.69 -3.57
C VAL A 100 6.90 2.29 -4.08
N ALA A 101 7.36 1.25 -3.39
CA ALA A 101 7.10 -0.14 -3.77
C ALA A 101 5.59 -0.49 -3.73
N ILE A 102 4.85 -0.02 -2.72
CA ILE A 102 3.40 -0.23 -2.62
C ILE A 102 2.67 0.54 -3.73
N LYS A 103 3.08 1.79 -4.01
CA LYS A 103 2.52 2.58 -5.12
C LYS A 103 2.64 1.87 -6.47
N GLU A 104 3.83 1.37 -6.76
CA GLU A 104 4.10 0.62 -8.00
C GLU A 104 3.27 -0.67 -8.05
N ALA A 105 3.17 -1.38 -6.93
CA ALA A 105 2.41 -2.62 -6.86
C ALA A 105 0.89 -2.40 -7.04
N ILE A 106 0.32 -1.32 -6.49
CA ILE A 106 -1.09 -0.94 -6.70
C ILE A 106 -1.33 -0.64 -8.19
N ASN A 107 -0.45 0.12 -8.83
CA ASN A 107 -0.58 0.44 -10.25
C ASN A 107 -0.48 -0.82 -11.13
N ALA A 108 0.46 -1.72 -10.82
CA ALA A 108 0.61 -2.98 -11.53
C ALA A 108 -0.63 -3.89 -11.36
N GLU A 109 -1.21 -3.91 -10.15
CA GLU A 109 -2.44 -4.65 -9.87
C GLU A 109 -3.61 -4.12 -10.71
N SER A 110 -3.80 -2.80 -10.73
CA SER A 110 -4.83 -2.17 -11.56
C SER A 110 -4.70 -2.57 -13.03
N THR A 111 -3.48 -2.54 -13.58
CA THR A 111 -3.22 -2.93 -14.97
C THR A 111 -3.54 -4.40 -15.23
N ARG A 112 -3.17 -5.31 -14.31
CA ARG A 112 -3.48 -6.74 -14.45
C ARG A 112 -4.99 -7.01 -14.42
N LEU A 113 -5.71 -6.34 -13.52
CA LEU A 113 -7.17 -6.47 -13.44
C LEU A 113 -7.86 -5.92 -14.69
N ASP A 114 -7.38 -4.82 -15.27
CA ASP A 114 -7.90 -4.28 -16.53
C ASP A 114 -7.69 -5.29 -17.68
N GLN A 115 -6.52 -5.89 -17.76
CA GLN A 115 -6.21 -6.91 -18.75
C GLN A 115 -7.06 -8.17 -18.54
N LEU A 116 -7.18 -8.67 -17.32
CA LEU A 116 -8.00 -9.84 -17.00
C LEU A 116 -9.47 -9.59 -17.35
N HIS A 117 -10.00 -8.40 -17.06
CA HIS A 117 -11.35 -8.00 -17.45
C HIS A 117 -11.52 -8.04 -18.97
N SER A 118 -10.57 -7.48 -19.73
CA SER A 118 -10.58 -7.49 -21.19
C SER A 118 -10.52 -8.93 -21.73
N ASP A 119 -9.65 -9.77 -21.20
CA ASP A 119 -9.49 -11.16 -21.62
C ASP A 119 -10.77 -11.96 -21.41
N ILE A 120 -11.42 -11.82 -20.24
CA ILE A 120 -12.69 -12.46 -19.94
C ILE A 120 -13.78 -11.94 -20.89
N SER A 121 -13.89 -10.63 -21.08
CA SER A 121 -14.92 -10.01 -21.93
C SER A 121 -14.83 -10.49 -23.38
N ASN A 122 -13.61 -10.62 -23.91
CA ASN A 122 -13.37 -11.03 -25.30
C ASN A 122 -13.16 -12.54 -25.43
N GLY A 123 -13.08 -13.28 -24.32
CA GLY A 123 -12.83 -14.72 -24.32
C GLY A 123 -11.43 -15.09 -24.79
N TYR A 124 -10.42 -14.24 -24.53
CA TYR A 124 -9.03 -14.46 -24.91
C TYR A 124 -8.28 -15.35 -23.92
N GLY A 125 -7.32 -16.12 -24.41
CA GLY A 125 -6.50 -16.98 -23.58
C GLY A 125 -7.17 -18.26 -23.10
N LYS A 126 -6.77 -18.73 -21.90
CA LYS A 126 -7.24 -20.01 -21.33
C LYS A 126 -8.46 -19.78 -20.43
N ARG A 127 -9.65 -19.86 -21.02
CA ARG A 127 -10.94 -19.60 -20.35
C ARG A 127 -11.19 -20.50 -19.11
N ASP A 128 -10.69 -21.73 -19.15
CA ASP A 128 -10.75 -22.69 -18.04
C ASP A 128 -9.94 -22.25 -16.80
N ARG A 129 -9.02 -21.28 -16.96
CA ARG A 129 -8.16 -20.74 -15.91
C ARG A 129 -8.59 -19.40 -15.32
N TYR A 130 -9.63 -18.77 -15.82
CA TYR A 130 -10.05 -17.45 -15.34
C TYR A 130 -10.35 -17.43 -13.83
N ASP A 131 -10.98 -18.47 -13.31
CA ASP A 131 -11.27 -18.58 -11.86
C ASP A 131 -9.96 -18.61 -11.04
N ALA A 132 -8.94 -19.30 -11.53
CA ALA A 132 -7.62 -19.35 -10.89
C ALA A 132 -6.89 -17.99 -10.96
N TYR A 133 -7.02 -17.26 -12.08
CA TYR A 133 -6.47 -15.92 -12.21
C TYR A 133 -7.15 -14.94 -11.25
N ILE A 134 -8.49 -14.95 -11.19
CA ILE A 134 -9.27 -14.13 -10.26
C ILE A 134 -8.86 -14.42 -8.79
N ALA A 135 -8.72 -15.69 -8.43
CA ALA A 135 -8.27 -16.08 -7.09
C ALA A 135 -6.84 -15.59 -6.78
N THR A 136 -5.96 -15.58 -7.78
CA THR A 136 -4.60 -15.06 -7.65
C THR A 136 -4.61 -13.56 -7.40
N GLU A 137 -5.36 -12.79 -8.19
CA GLU A 137 -5.43 -11.33 -8.02
C GLU A 137 -6.11 -10.94 -6.70
N LYS A 138 -7.11 -11.69 -6.25
CA LYS A 138 -7.69 -11.52 -4.91
C LYS A 138 -6.64 -11.69 -3.80
N LYS A 139 -5.78 -12.72 -3.90
CA LYS A 139 -4.69 -12.94 -2.95
C LYS A 139 -3.66 -11.81 -2.99
N ASN A 140 -3.30 -11.33 -4.20
CA ASN A 140 -2.38 -10.22 -4.37
C ASN A 140 -2.92 -8.95 -3.70
N LEU A 141 -4.20 -8.63 -3.90
CA LEU A 141 -4.85 -7.48 -3.29
C LEU A 141 -4.84 -7.56 -1.76
N THR A 142 -5.19 -8.71 -1.18
CA THR A 142 -5.11 -8.94 0.28
C THR A 142 -3.68 -8.71 0.81
N LEU A 143 -2.66 -9.14 0.07
CA LEU A 143 -1.25 -8.90 0.44
C LEU A 143 -0.89 -7.41 0.38
N LEU A 144 -1.37 -6.68 -0.62
CA LEU A 144 -1.16 -5.24 -0.74
C LEU A 144 -1.83 -4.47 0.41
N GLU A 145 -3.05 -4.84 0.78
CA GLU A 145 -3.76 -4.28 1.95
C GLU A 145 -2.97 -4.48 3.25
N SER A 146 -2.46 -5.70 3.46
CA SER A 146 -1.64 -6.01 4.64
C SER A 146 -0.38 -5.13 4.69
N ARG A 147 0.34 -5.01 3.55
CA ARG A 147 1.54 -4.17 3.46
C ARG A 147 1.24 -2.69 3.69
N LEU A 148 0.13 -2.18 3.17
CA LEU A 148 -0.29 -0.81 3.40
C LEU A 148 -0.59 -0.57 4.88
N ASN A 149 -1.29 -1.49 5.54
CA ASN A 149 -1.60 -1.40 6.95
C ASN A 149 -0.34 -1.42 7.84
N GLU A 150 0.65 -2.22 7.50
CA GLU A 150 1.96 -2.24 8.18
C GLU A 150 2.69 -0.90 7.99
N LEU A 151 2.74 -0.40 6.77
CA LEU A 151 3.36 0.89 6.47
C LEU A 151 2.70 2.05 7.23
N LYS A 152 1.35 2.05 7.34
CA LYS A 152 0.61 3.03 8.14
C LYS A 152 0.97 2.97 9.63
N LYS A 153 1.14 1.78 10.18
CA LYS A 153 1.57 1.61 11.60
C LYS A 153 2.97 2.18 11.82
N GLU A 154 3.91 1.89 10.91
CA GLU A 154 5.27 2.43 10.98
C GLU A 154 5.29 3.95 10.86
N LEU A 155 4.50 4.50 9.93
CA LEU A 155 4.36 5.93 9.73
C LEU A 155 3.77 6.62 10.97
N ASN A 156 2.70 6.09 11.54
CA ASN A 156 2.08 6.64 12.73
C ASN A 156 3.06 6.65 13.92
N ALA A 157 3.76 5.54 14.16
CA ALA A 157 4.78 5.47 15.22
C ALA A 157 5.93 6.50 15.01
N LEU A 158 6.33 6.71 13.75
CA LEU A 158 7.29 7.75 13.39
C LEU A 158 6.75 9.15 13.70
N MET A 159 5.52 9.44 13.28
CA MET A 159 4.87 10.73 13.48
C MET A 159 4.66 11.04 14.96
N ASP A 160 4.28 10.06 15.76
CA ASP A 160 4.09 10.21 17.20
C ASP A 160 5.43 10.51 17.89
N THR A 161 6.49 9.80 17.51
CA THR A 161 7.84 10.09 17.99
C THR A 161 8.29 11.49 17.62
N TYR A 162 8.04 11.91 16.39
CA TYR A 162 8.37 13.26 15.93
C TYR A 162 7.60 14.34 16.71
N ARG A 163 6.29 14.18 16.84
CA ARG A 163 5.42 15.12 17.57
C ARG A 163 5.84 15.27 19.04
N LEU A 164 6.25 14.17 19.65
CA LEU A 164 6.70 14.17 21.06
C LEU A 164 8.08 14.80 21.24
N LEU A 165 9.05 14.39 20.44
CA LEU A 165 10.46 14.71 20.68
C LEU A 165 10.93 15.96 19.97
N HIS A 166 10.43 16.27 18.77
CA HIS A 166 10.92 17.43 18.00
C HIS A 166 10.72 18.77 18.72
N PRO A 167 9.54 19.09 19.28
CA PRO A 167 9.37 20.32 20.04
C PRO A 167 10.24 20.37 21.29
N LYS A 168 10.36 19.25 22.02
CA LYS A 168 11.19 19.14 23.22
C LYS A 168 12.66 19.44 22.94
N LEU A 169 13.20 18.78 21.91
CA LEU A 169 14.61 18.96 21.51
C LEU A 169 14.85 20.34 20.89
N ASN A 170 13.89 20.89 20.15
CA ASN A 170 13.99 22.23 19.59
C ASN A 170 13.96 23.32 20.70
N SER A 171 13.13 23.14 21.74
CA SER A 171 13.14 24.01 22.92
C SER A 171 14.48 23.96 23.66
N LEU A 172 15.10 22.79 23.76
CA LEU A 172 16.45 22.66 24.31
C LEU A 172 17.47 23.41 23.46
N ALA A 173 17.44 23.24 22.13
CA ALA A 173 18.33 23.94 21.19
C ALA A 173 18.21 25.46 21.31
N GLY A 174 17.01 25.99 21.58
CA GLY A 174 16.75 27.40 21.79
C GLY A 174 17.53 28.03 22.98
N LYS A 175 17.96 27.20 23.94
CA LYS A 175 18.76 27.67 25.10
C LYS A 175 20.23 27.91 24.76
N PHE A 176 20.70 27.48 23.58
CA PHE A 176 22.07 27.55 23.12
C PHE A 176 22.23 28.46 21.90
N LYS A 177 21.16 29.12 21.48
CA LYS A 177 21.16 30.15 20.42
C LYS A 177 21.31 31.52 21.08
#